data_0d6ecafe9267d9a0ded6214ed756a7cd
#
_entry.id   0d6ecafe9267d9a0ded6214ed756a7cd
#
_cell.length_a   1.000
_cell.length_b   1.000
_cell.length_c   1.000
_cell.angle_alpha   90.00
_cell.angle_beta   90.00
_cell.angle_gamma   90.00
#
_symmetry.space_group_name_H-M   'P 1'
#
loop_
_entity.id
_entity.type
_entity.pdbx_description
1 polymer ?
#
loop_
_entity_poly.entity_id
_entity_poly.type
_entity_poly.pdbx_seq_one_letter_code
_entity_poly.pdbx_strand_id
1 'polypeptide(L)'
;MSMIVNRRDFLRTSALALASLGAIAEENAKPSANGQITLGCIGLGIHGMGWNLDAFLKIPEARVLAVCDVFKSRQEEARGKVNAAYANSDCAMCTDFREILRRDDIDAVVISTPDHWHVLMSV
;
A
#
# COMPACT_ATOMS: atom_id res chain seq x y z
N MET A 1 -1.72 3.82 -13.98
CA MET A 1 -0.34 3.57 -13.55
C MET A 1 -0.30 3.45 -12.04
N SER A 2 0.36 2.46 -11.52
CA SER A 2 0.47 2.24 -10.08
C SER A 2 1.89 2.53 -9.59
N MET A 3 2.00 2.93 -8.32
CA MET A 3 3.27 3.18 -7.66
C MET A 3 3.25 2.52 -6.28
N ILE A 4 4.33 1.86 -5.92
CA ILE A 4 4.54 1.30 -4.60
C ILE A 4 5.58 2.15 -3.89
N VAL A 5 5.22 2.70 -2.73
CA VAL A 5 6.11 3.55 -1.93
C VAL A 5 6.24 2.95 -0.54
N ASN A 6 7.46 2.67 -0.13
CA ASN A 6 7.77 2.25 1.23
C ASN A 6 8.03 3.50 2.08
N ARG A 7 7.24 3.68 3.13
CA ARG A 7 7.33 4.85 4.00
C ARG A 7 8.71 5.00 4.64
N ARG A 8 9.30 3.91 5.08
CA ARG A 8 10.62 3.93 5.72
C ARG A 8 11.72 4.29 4.74
N ASP A 9 11.63 3.78 3.52
CA ASP A 9 12.58 4.09 2.46
C ASP A 9 12.52 5.55 2.05
N PHE A 10 11.32 6.09 1.93
CA PHE A 10 11.13 7.49 1.58
C PHE A 10 11.78 8.43 2.60
N LEU A 11 11.55 8.20 3.90
CA LEU A 11 12.12 9.01 4.96
C LEU A 11 13.63 8.89 5.04
N ARG A 12 14.18 7.70 4.82
CA ARG A 12 15.62 7.45 4.85
C ARG A 12 16.32 8.00 3.60
N THR A 13 15.72 7.88 2.44
CA THR A 13 16.29 8.39 1.20
C THR A 13 16.44 9.91 1.23
N SER A 14 15.50 10.63 1.84
CA SER A 14 15.61 12.07 1.99
C SER A 14 16.70 12.49 3.00
N ALA A 15 17.04 11.64 3.97
CA ALA A 15 18.04 11.91 5.00
C ALA A 15 19.44 11.42 4.64
N LEU A 16 19.55 10.40 3.80
CA LEU A 16 20.80 9.65 3.55
C LEU A 16 21.19 9.58 2.06
N ALA A 17 20.77 10.53 1.26
CA ALA A 17 21.01 10.54 -0.19
C ALA A 17 22.49 10.38 -0.61
N LEU A 18 23.42 10.46 0.33
CA LEU A 18 24.87 10.34 0.09
C LEU A 18 25.53 9.13 0.76
N ALA A 19 24.78 8.34 1.52
CA ALA A 19 25.33 7.11 2.09
C ALA A 19 25.36 6.01 1.04
N SER A 20 26.34 5.13 1.09
CA SER A 20 26.58 4.09 0.10
C SER A 20 25.32 3.27 -0.21
N LEU A 21 24.97 3.22 -1.48
CA LEU A 21 23.76 2.58 -2.00
C LEU A 21 23.62 1.09 -1.62
N GLY A 22 24.71 0.40 -1.35
CA GLY A 22 24.68 -1.02 -1.02
C GLY A 22 24.14 -1.34 0.37
N ALA A 23 24.33 -0.48 1.35
CA ALA A 23 23.89 -0.71 2.72
C ALA A 23 22.39 -0.41 2.93
N ILE A 24 21.82 0.45 2.09
CA ILE A 24 20.42 0.86 2.19
C ILE A 24 19.48 -0.24 1.69
N ALA A 25 19.89 -1.01 0.67
CA ALA A 25 19.06 -2.05 0.09
C ALA A 25 18.79 -3.23 1.06
N GLU A 26 19.75 -3.54 1.94
CA GLU A 26 19.61 -4.64 2.90
C GLU A 26 18.74 -4.26 4.12
N GLU A 27 18.82 -3.00 4.56
CA GLU A 27 18.01 -2.56 5.71
C GLU A 27 16.52 -2.45 5.41
N ASN A 28 16.17 -2.25 4.17
CA ASN A 28 14.78 -2.06 3.75
C ASN A 28 14.03 -3.35 3.52
N ALA A 29 14.73 -4.46 3.53
CA ALA A 29 14.16 -5.79 3.36
C ALA A 29 13.73 -6.44 4.67
N LYS A 30 13.47 -5.67 5.75
CA LYS A 30 12.92 -6.25 6.98
C LYS A 30 11.49 -6.74 6.70
N PRO A 31 11.29 -8.05 6.58
CA PRO A 31 9.94 -8.57 6.53
C PRO A 31 9.22 -8.18 7.82
N SER A 32 7.93 -7.98 7.74
CA SER A 32 7.09 -7.93 8.93
C SER A 32 7.36 -9.19 9.76
N ALA A 33 6.95 -9.19 11.02
CA ALA A 33 7.16 -10.34 11.92
C ALA A 33 6.71 -11.68 11.32
N ASN A 34 5.83 -11.68 10.33
CA ASN A 34 5.31 -12.86 9.64
C ASN A 34 5.95 -13.12 8.27
N GLY A 35 7.00 -12.40 7.90
CA GLY A 35 7.61 -12.51 6.57
C GLY A 35 6.79 -11.88 5.46
N GLN A 36 5.78 -11.07 5.78
CA GLN A 36 4.90 -10.42 4.81
C GLN A 36 5.12 -8.91 4.79
N ILE A 37 4.98 -8.31 3.61
CA ILE A 37 4.93 -6.86 3.45
C ILE A 37 3.46 -6.43 3.53
N THR A 38 3.15 -5.55 4.47
CA THR A 38 1.79 -5.04 4.65
C THR A 38 1.53 -3.84 3.75
N LEU A 39 0.39 -3.84 3.09
CA LEU A 39 0.03 -2.87 2.06
C LEU A 39 -1.22 -2.09 2.41
N GLY A 40 -1.21 -0.81 2.04
CA GLY A 40 -2.41 0.01 1.93
C GLY A 40 -2.64 0.37 0.46
N CYS A 41 -3.84 0.14 -0.05
CA CYS A 41 -4.17 0.42 -1.44
C CYS A 41 -4.98 1.71 -1.54
N ILE A 42 -4.46 2.68 -2.28
CA ILE A 42 -5.08 3.99 -2.51
C ILE A 42 -5.47 4.10 -3.98
N GLY A 43 -6.75 4.34 -4.22
CA GLY A 43 -7.31 4.35 -5.57
C GLY A 43 -7.83 2.98 -5.98
N LEU A 44 -9.15 2.85 -6.07
CA LEU A 44 -9.84 1.58 -6.29
C LEU A 44 -10.69 1.63 -7.57
N GLY A 45 -10.18 2.30 -8.59
CA GLY A 45 -10.75 2.29 -9.93
C GLY A 45 -10.45 0.98 -10.66
N ILE A 46 -10.59 0.98 -11.97
CA ILE A 46 -10.39 -0.23 -12.78
C ILE A 46 -8.99 -0.82 -12.58
N HIS A 47 -7.94 0.00 -12.63
CA HIS A 47 -6.57 -0.44 -12.40
C HIS A 47 -6.32 -0.83 -10.95
N GLY A 48 -6.77 0.00 -10.01
CA GLY A 48 -6.53 -0.24 -8.58
C GLY A 48 -7.19 -1.51 -8.09
N MET A 49 -8.45 -1.73 -8.45
CA MET A 49 -9.20 -2.89 -8.00
C MET A 49 -8.98 -4.11 -8.88
N GLY A 50 -9.13 -3.96 -10.19
CA GLY A 50 -9.15 -5.10 -11.11
C GLY A 50 -7.77 -5.64 -11.46
N TRP A 51 -6.72 -4.84 -11.34
CA TRP A 51 -5.36 -5.25 -11.69
C TRP A 51 -4.46 -5.34 -10.46
N ASN A 52 -4.30 -4.22 -9.77
CA ASN A 52 -3.32 -4.16 -8.69
C ASN A 52 -3.78 -4.91 -7.46
N LEU A 53 -5.00 -4.69 -7.00
CA LEU A 53 -5.51 -5.38 -5.82
C LEU A 53 -5.56 -6.89 -6.04
N ASP A 54 -6.11 -7.33 -7.16
CA ASP A 54 -6.18 -8.76 -7.48
C ASP A 54 -4.79 -9.39 -7.58
N ALA A 55 -3.82 -8.69 -8.15
CA ALA A 55 -2.45 -9.18 -8.24
C ALA A 55 -1.82 -9.34 -6.85
N PHE A 56 -1.96 -8.34 -5.99
CA PHE A 56 -1.37 -8.39 -4.63
C PHE A 56 -2.04 -9.43 -3.74
N LEU A 57 -3.33 -9.68 -3.91
CA LEU A 57 -4.03 -10.72 -3.14
C LEU A 57 -3.52 -12.14 -3.46
N LYS A 58 -2.89 -12.33 -4.60
CA LYS A 58 -2.31 -13.62 -5.01
C LYS A 58 -0.86 -13.81 -4.56
N ILE A 59 -0.23 -12.78 -4.03
CA ILE A 59 1.18 -12.83 -3.61
C ILE A 59 1.24 -13.20 -2.13
N PRO A 60 1.82 -14.35 -1.76
CA PRO A 60 1.86 -14.79 -0.36
C PRO A 60 2.64 -13.84 0.56
N GLU A 61 3.65 -13.16 0.03
CA GLU A 61 4.49 -12.22 0.79
C GLU A 61 3.86 -10.84 0.96
N ALA A 62 2.73 -10.58 0.31
CA ALA A 62 2.01 -9.31 0.42
C ALA A 62 0.69 -9.51 1.17
N ARG A 63 0.38 -8.57 2.07
CA ARG A 63 -0.88 -8.59 2.80
C ARG A 63 -1.50 -7.20 2.79
N VAL A 64 -2.68 -7.09 2.17
CA VAL A 64 -3.44 -5.85 2.12
C VAL A 64 -4.20 -5.68 3.43
N LEU A 65 -3.92 -4.59 4.15
CA LEU A 65 -4.56 -4.28 5.43
C LEU A 65 -5.64 -3.21 5.33
N ALA A 66 -5.56 -2.33 4.34
CA ALA A 66 -6.49 -1.22 4.19
C ALA A 66 -6.66 -0.83 2.74
N VAL A 67 -7.84 -0.33 2.42
CA VAL A 67 -8.20 0.19 1.11
C VAL A 67 -8.77 1.59 1.24
N CYS A 68 -8.48 2.46 0.28
CA CYS A 68 -8.88 3.86 0.31
C CYS A 68 -9.36 4.34 -1.06
N ASP A 69 -10.51 4.97 -1.08
CA ASP A 69 -11.06 5.65 -2.25
C ASP A 69 -12.05 6.72 -1.79
N VAL A 70 -12.28 7.72 -2.60
CA VAL A 70 -13.30 8.75 -2.30
C VAL A 70 -14.73 8.22 -2.48
N PHE A 71 -14.90 7.16 -3.25
CA PHE A 71 -16.19 6.51 -3.46
C PHE A 71 -16.37 5.33 -2.50
N LYS A 72 -17.35 5.44 -1.61
CA LYS A 72 -17.62 4.42 -0.61
C LYS A 72 -17.96 3.06 -1.22
N SER A 73 -18.68 3.05 -2.34
CA SER A 73 -19.01 1.80 -3.06
C SER A 73 -17.77 1.03 -3.48
N ARG A 74 -16.74 1.73 -3.92
CA ARG A 74 -15.46 1.11 -4.28
C ARG A 74 -14.70 0.59 -3.07
N GLN A 75 -14.76 1.33 -1.96
CA GLN A 75 -14.17 0.89 -0.70
C GLN A 75 -14.81 -0.43 -0.23
N GLU A 76 -16.12 -0.52 -0.26
CA GLU A 76 -16.86 -1.70 0.18
C GLU A 76 -16.58 -2.91 -0.71
N GLU A 77 -16.55 -2.72 -2.02
CA GLU A 77 -16.21 -3.77 -2.97
C GLU A 77 -14.79 -4.30 -2.76
N ALA A 78 -13.83 -3.40 -2.63
CA ALA A 78 -12.43 -3.76 -2.41
C ALA A 78 -12.24 -4.47 -1.07
N ARG A 79 -12.87 -3.97 -0.01
CA ARG A 79 -12.84 -4.64 1.30
C ARG A 79 -13.42 -6.05 1.23
N GLY A 80 -14.52 -6.21 0.51
CA GLY A 80 -15.13 -7.52 0.30
C GLY A 80 -14.18 -8.50 -0.38
N LYS A 81 -13.46 -8.05 -1.41
CA LYS A 81 -12.45 -8.86 -2.10
C LYS A 81 -11.30 -9.26 -1.16
N VAL A 82 -10.78 -8.32 -0.39
CA VAL A 82 -9.67 -8.57 0.54
C VAL A 82 -10.10 -9.54 1.64
N ASN A 83 -11.24 -9.30 2.26
CA ASN A 83 -11.75 -10.15 3.32
C ASN A 83 -12.05 -11.56 2.83
N ALA A 84 -12.61 -11.69 1.63
CA ALA A 84 -12.85 -13.00 1.03
C ALA A 84 -11.55 -13.76 0.73
N ALA A 85 -10.52 -13.06 0.23
CA ALA A 85 -9.24 -13.67 -0.11
C ALA A 85 -8.50 -14.18 1.12
N TYR A 86 -8.61 -13.48 2.26
CA TYR A 86 -7.94 -13.86 3.52
C TYR A 86 -8.85 -14.59 4.49
N ALA A 87 -10.12 -14.78 4.15
CA ALA A 87 -11.14 -15.41 5.00
C ALA A 87 -11.25 -14.75 6.39
N ASN A 88 -11.23 -13.42 6.42
CA ASN A 88 -11.37 -12.63 7.64
C ASN A 88 -12.18 -11.35 7.37
N SER A 89 -12.30 -10.47 8.37
CA SER A 89 -13.00 -9.19 8.27
C SER A 89 -12.11 -8.01 8.72
N ASP A 90 -10.80 -8.15 8.58
CA ASP A 90 -9.83 -7.22 9.17
C ASP A 90 -9.46 -6.03 8.26
N CYS A 91 -9.86 -6.05 6.98
CA CYS A 91 -9.51 -4.98 6.06
C CYS A 91 -10.23 -3.67 6.44
N ALA A 92 -9.43 -2.62 6.66
CA ALA A 92 -9.97 -1.29 6.94
C ALA A 92 -10.34 -0.56 5.65
N MET A 93 -11.35 0.31 5.75
CA MET A 93 -11.74 1.23 4.68
C MET A 93 -11.51 2.67 5.12
N CYS A 94 -11.06 3.52 4.21
CA CYS A 94 -10.97 4.95 4.49
C CYS A 94 -11.26 5.78 3.24
N THR A 95 -11.64 7.03 3.46
CA THR A 95 -11.87 8.01 2.40
C THR A 95 -10.65 8.92 2.23
N ASP A 96 -9.98 9.22 3.32
CA ASP A 96 -8.78 10.05 3.33
C ASP A 96 -7.53 9.16 3.32
N PHE A 97 -6.71 9.26 2.26
CA PHE A 97 -5.48 8.48 2.11
C PHE A 97 -4.48 8.72 3.24
N ARG A 98 -4.56 9.84 3.94
CA ARG A 98 -3.69 10.16 5.07
C ARG A 98 -3.88 9.18 6.22
N GLU A 99 -5.06 8.62 6.38
CA GLU A 99 -5.32 7.58 7.39
C GLU A 99 -4.45 6.34 7.15
N ILE A 100 -4.26 5.95 5.89
CA ILE A 100 -3.35 4.87 5.54
C ILE A 100 -1.90 5.25 5.84
N LEU A 101 -1.50 6.46 5.48
CA LEU A 101 -0.12 6.92 5.69
C LEU A 101 0.27 7.05 7.15
N ARG A 102 -0.69 7.23 8.05
CA ARG A 102 -0.45 7.32 9.50
C ARG A 102 -0.34 5.96 10.18
N ARG A 103 -0.73 4.88 9.53
CA ARG A 103 -0.70 3.55 10.13
C ARG A 103 0.71 3.01 10.19
N ASP A 104 1.15 2.66 11.40
CA ASP A 104 2.48 2.08 11.62
C ASP A 104 2.57 0.63 11.17
N ASP A 105 1.43 -0.06 11.05
CA ASP A 105 1.35 -1.46 10.63
C ASP A 105 1.36 -1.62 9.09
N ILE A 106 1.39 -0.54 8.32
CA ILE A 106 1.48 -0.57 6.86
C ILE A 106 2.91 -0.25 6.43
N ASP A 107 3.56 -1.19 5.77
CA ASP A 107 4.94 -1.06 5.31
C ASP A 107 5.05 -0.27 4.00
N ALA A 108 4.11 -0.46 3.08
CA ALA A 108 4.11 0.18 1.77
C ALA A 108 2.70 0.53 1.32
N VAL A 109 2.59 1.47 0.40
CA VAL A 109 1.32 1.86 -0.20
C VAL A 109 1.35 1.64 -1.71
N VAL A 110 0.22 1.22 -2.26
CA VAL A 110 -0.01 1.09 -3.70
C VAL A 110 -0.93 2.22 -4.12
N ILE A 111 -0.42 3.11 -4.96
CA ILE A 111 -1.17 4.29 -5.41
C ILE A 111 -1.61 4.08 -6.86
N SER A 112 -2.92 3.98 -7.05
CA SER A 112 -3.54 3.73 -8.36
C SER A 112 -4.57 4.81 -8.71
N THR A 113 -4.32 6.02 -8.24
CA THR A 113 -5.15 7.19 -8.51
C THR A 113 -4.79 7.80 -9.88
N PRO A 114 -5.60 8.73 -10.42
CA PRO A 114 -5.20 9.51 -11.59
C PRO A 114 -3.86 10.22 -11.38
N ASP A 115 -3.11 10.43 -12.45
CA ASP A 115 -1.73 10.92 -12.43
C ASP A 115 -1.52 12.19 -11.61
N HIS A 116 -2.46 13.13 -11.63
CA HIS A 116 -2.34 14.39 -10.90
C HIS A 116 -2.35 14.24 -9.36
N TRP A 117 -2.76 13.08 -8.85
CA TRP A 117 -2.76 12.79 -7.42
C TRP A 117 -1.54 12.01 -6.95
N HIS A 118 -0.81 11.34 -7.86
CA HIS A 118 0.31 10.47 -7.50
C HIS A 118 1.39 11.19 -6.70
N VAL A 119 1.77 12.38 -7.13
CA VAL A 119 2.82 13.16 -6.45
C VAL A 119 2.39 13.53 -5.03
N LEU A 120 1.18 14.07 -4.89
CA LEU A 120 0.67 14.50 -3.58
C LEU A 120 0.55 13.35 -2.58
N MET A 121 0.20 12.16 -3.04
CA MET A 121 0.00 11.00 -2.18
C MET A 121 1.30 10.27 -1.84
N SER A 122 2.35 10.47 -2.61
CA SER A 122 3.63 9.81 -2.41
C SER A 122 4.67 10.64 -1.67
N VAL A 123 4.38 11.91 -1.39
CA VAL A 123 5.32 12.86 -0.72
C VAL A 123 5.12 12.92 0.83
#